data_b7e1b1828d40dd465e115dca9f1d8a34
#
_entry.id   b7e1b1828d40dd465e115dca9f1d8a34
#
_cell.length_a   1.000
_cell.length_b   1.000
_cell.length_c   1.000
_cell.angle_alpha   90.00
_cell.angle_beta   90.00
_cell.angle_gamma   90.00
#
_symmetry.space_group_name_H-M   'P 1'
#
loop_
_entity.id
_entity.type
_entity.pdbx_description
1 polymer ?
#
loop_
_entity_poly.entity_id
_entity_poly.type
_entity_poly.pdbx_seq_one_letter_code
_entity_poly.pdbx_strand_id
1 'polypeptide(L)'
;MRLDSRFPIWQRPRLEGLVQEKNYEGVVYTEPNEVANNVADILKNKEKCDVVICLSHIGWEPDPKNPVCDIDLITHTHNIDVVFGGHSHSFFEKTLYYKNLDGKDIPLQQMGKNGIFVGTMDLKFVKE
;
A
#
# COMPACT_ATOMS: atom_id res chain seq x y z
N MET A 1 -10.66 -11.30 -11.78
CA MET A 1 -9.83 -10.51 -10.87
C MET A 1 -8.84 -11.46 -10.20
N ARG A 2 -7.57 -11.33 -10.49
CA ARG A 2 -6.52 -12.19 -9.94
C ARG A 2 -5.82 -11.41 -8.84
N LEU A 3 -6.05 -11.77 -7.58
CA LEU A 3 -5.28 -11.25 -6.45
C LEU A 3 -3.96 -12.03 -6.39
N ASP A 4 -2.85 -11.40 -6.72
CA ASP A 4 -1.52 -11.96 -6.50
C ASP A 4 -1.06 -11.54 -5.10
N SER A 5 -0.98 -12.51 -4.19
CA SER A 5 -0.65 -12.30 -2.78
C SER A 5 0.86 -12.32 -2.50
N ARG A 6 1.71 -12.22 -3.52
CA ARG A 6 3.16 -12.22 -3.35
C ARG A 6 3.70 -10.81 -3.10
N PHE A 7 3.41 -10.28 -1.92
CA PHE A 7 4.06 -9.06 -1.45
C PHE A 7 5.28 -9.41 -0.60
N PRO A 8 6.46 -8.86 -0.89
CA PRO A 8 7.60 -8.97 0.02
C PRO A 8 7.26 -8.30 1.36
N ILE A 9 7.72 -8.90 2.45
CA ILE A 9 7.54 -8.33 3.80
C ILE A 9 8.43 -7.07 3.92
N TRP A 10 7.82 -5.91 3.91
CA TRP A 10 8.46 -4.60 3.72
C TRP A 10 8.86 -3.92 5.04
N GLN A 11 9.40 -4.64 6.01
CA GLN A 11 9.47 -4.08 7.36
C GLN A 11 10.82 -4.19 8.08
N ARG A 12 11.96 -4.28 7.37
CA ARG A 12 13.21 -4.39 8.10
C ARG A 12 13.51 -3.24 9.06
N PRO A 13 13.30 -1.94 8.73
CA PRO A 13 13.50 -0.86 9.68
C PRO A 13 12.53 -0.88 10.86
N ARG A 14 11.37 -1.53 10.71
CA ARG A 14 10.34 -1.66 11.76
C ARG A 14 10.42 -2.96 12.53
N LEU A 15 11.08 -3.98 12.01
CA LEU A 15 11.29 -5.24 12.74
C LEU A 15 12.32 -5.07 13.86
N GLU A 16 13.32 -4.21 13.65
CA GLU A 16 14.30 -3.85 14.67
C GLU A 16 13.59 -3.17 15.86
N GLY A 17 13.67 -3.80 17.03
CA GLY A 17 13.02 -3.33 18.25
C GLY A 17 11.58 -3.80 18.50
N LEU A 18 10.91 -4.37 17.49
CA LEU A 18 9.56 -4.94 17.63
C LEU A 18 9.57 -6.47 17.67
N VAL A 19 10.54 -7.08 17.00
CA VAL A 19 10.64 -8.54 16.85
C VAL A 19 12.06 -8.98 17.24
N GLN A 20 12.19 -10.14 17.86
CA GLN A 20 13.51 -10.69 18.17
C GLN A 20 14.29 -10.97 16.89
N GLU A 21 15.57 -10.60 16.86
CA GLU A 21 16.44 -10.69 15.67
C GLU A 21 16.42 -12.06 14.99
N LYS A 22 16.41 -13.14 15.77
CA LYS A 22 16.32 -14.52 15.26
C LYS A 22 15.07 -14.80 14.40
N ASN A 23 14.02 -13.98 14.54
CA ASN A 23 12.76 -14.17 13.81
C ASN A 23 12.75 -13.47 12.44
N TYR A 24 13.73 -12.61 12.15
CA TYR A 24 13.90 -11.97 10.84
C TYR A 24 15.30 -12.17 10.25
N GLU A 25 16.08 -13.09 10.82
CA GLU A 25 17.37 -13.48 10.27
C GLU A 25 17.21 -13.95 8.81
N GLY A 26 18.04 -13.41 7.92
CA GLY A 26 17.98 -13.70 6.49
C GLY A 26 16.90 -12.91 5.71
N VAL A 27 16.08 -12.09 6.36
CA VAL A 27 15.16 -11.17 5.67
C VAL A 27 15.95 -10.00 5.09
N VAL A 28 15.80 -9.77 3.80
CA VAL A 28 16.39 -8.62 3.10
C VAL A 28 15.34 -7.55 2.91
N TYR A 29 15.64 -6.34 3.38
CA TYR A 29 14.79 -5.18 3.14
C TYR A 29 14.94 -4.71 1.69
N THR A 30 13.82 -4.43 1.06
CA THR A 30 13.77 -3.78 -0.25
C THR A 30 12.92 -2.52 -0.11
N GLU A 31 13.31 -1.45 -0.78
CA GLU A 31 12.62 -0.17 -0.72
C GLU A 31 11.17 -0.31 -1.26
N PRO A 32 10.14 0.05 -0.47
CA PRO A 32 8.74 -0.24 -0.81
C PRO A 32 8.26 0.42 -2.10
N ASN A 33 8.64 1.67 -2.35
CA ASN A 33 8.19 2.41 -3.52
C ASN A 33 8.75 1.81 -4.82
N GLU A 34 10.00 1.34 -4.79
CA GLU A 34 10.62 0.65 -5.92
C GLU A 34 9.91 -0.67 -6.23
N VAL A 35 9.65 -1.47 -5.19
CA VAL A 35 8.95 -2.76 -5.35
C VAL A 35 7.53 -2.54 -5.82
N ALA A 36 6.81 -1.57 -5.26
CA ALA A 36 5.44 -1.25 -5.64
C ALA A 36 5.34 -0.83 -7.10
N ASN A 37 6.26 0.04 -7.58
CA ASN A 37 6.33 0.43 -8.98
C ASN A 37 6.58 -0.77 -9.89
N ASN A 38 7.57 -1.60 -9.57
CA ASN A 38 7.90 -2.77 -10.37
C ASN A 38 6.73 -3.75 -10.48
N VAL A 39 6.05 -4.04 -9.36
CA VAL A 39 4.91 -4.96 -9.34
C VAL A 39 3.71 -4.36 -10.06
N ALA A 40 3.39 -3.08 -9.82
CA ALA A 40 2.28 -2.40 -10.48
C ALA A 40 2.49 -2.34 -12.00
N ASP A 41 3.73 -2.10 -12.43
CA ASP A 41 4.07 -2.09 -13.85
C ASP A 41 3.90 -3.47 -14.52
N ILE A 42 4.34 -4.53 -13.85
CA ILE A 42 4.11 -5.90 -14.30
C ILE A 42 2.61 -6.17 -14.44
N LEU A 43 1.82 -5.84 -13.41
CA LEU A 43 0.38 -6.07 -13.39
C LEU A 43 -0.33 -5.30 -14.53
N LYS A 44 -0.02 -4.02 -14.72
CA LYS A 44 -0.63 -3.20 -15.77
C LYS A 44 -0.16 -3.56 -17.16
N ASN A 45 1.15 -3.67 -17.38
CA ASN A 45 1.73 -3.71 -18.72
C ASN A 45 1.95 -5.13 -19.23
N LYS A 46 2.29 -6.09 -18.36
CA LYS A 46 2.53 -7.48 -18.76
C LYS A 46 1.30 -8.35 -18.57
N GLU A 47 0.69 -8.30 -17.39
CA GLU A 47 -0.48 -9.12 -17.04
C GLU A 47 -1.81 -8.49 -17.53
N LYS A 48 -1.78 -7.23 -18.02
CA LYS A 48 -2.94 -6.48 -18.53
C LYS A 48 -4.11 -6.39 -17.55
N CYS A 49 -3.79 -6.18 -16.27
CA CYS A 49 -4.82 -5.96 -15.27
C CYS A 49 -5.51 -4.61 -15.47
N ASP A 50 -6.82 -4.60 -15.50
CA ASP A 50 -7.62 -3.37 -15.61
C ASP A 50 -7.48 -2.50 -14.34
N VAL A 51 -7.34 -3.13 -13.17
CA VAL A 51 -7.24 -2.47 -11.87
C VAL A 51 -6.12 -3.08 -11.04
N VAL A 52 -5.31 -2.22 -10.42
CA VAL A 52 -4.28 -2.61 -9.45
C VAL A 52 -4.64 -2.04 -8.08
N ILE A 53 -4.88 -2.92 -7.12
CA ILE A 53 -5.20 -2.57 -5.74
C ILE A 53 -3.99 -2.92 -4.86
N CYS A 54 -3.49 -1.94 -4.12
CA CYS A 54 -2.43 -2.14 -3.14
C CYS A 54 -3.05 -2.39 -1.75
N LEU A 55 -2.69 -3.51 -1.14
CA LEU A 55 -2.98 -3.77 0.27
C LEU A 55 -1.72 -3.44 1.06
N SER A 56 -1.76 -2.35 1.82
CA SER A 56 -0.64 -1.82 2.55
C SER A 56 -0.77 -2.05 4.06
N HIS A 57 0.38 -2.16 4.76
CA HIS A 57 0.43 -2.19 6.22
C HIS A 57 1.64 -1.40 6.75
N ILE A 58 1.87 -0.20 6.23
CA ILE A 58 3.03 0.66 6.54
C ILE A 58 2.66 1.93 7.32
N GLY A 59 1.37 2.16 7.52
CA GLY A 59 0.83 3.33 8.20
C GLY A 59 0.47 4.45 7.24
N TRP A 60 -0.42 5.34 7.70
CA TRP A 60 -0.98 6.39 6.88
C TRP A 60 -0.01 7.54 6.61
N GLU A 61 0.54 8.13 7.68
CA GLU A 61 1.41 9.31 7.65
C GLU A 61 2.85 8.97 8.03
N PRO A 62 3.82 9.80 7.61
CA PRO A 62 5.21 9.59 7.97
C PRO A 62 5.40 9.72 9.48
N ASP A 63 6.17 8.80 10.03
CA ASP A 63 6.63 8.78 11.41
C ASP A 63 8.12 9.16 11.42
N PRO A 64 8.64 9.92 12.39
CA PRO A 64 10.06 10.28 12.46
C PRO A 64 11.03 9.09 12.43
N LYS A 65 10.57 7.91 12.88
CA LYS A 65 11.35 6.66 12.85
C LYS A 65 11.11 5.83 11.58
N ASN A 66 10.08 6.18 10.81
CA ASN A 66 9.75 5.49 9.59
C ASN A 66 9.06 6.45 8.61
N PRO A 67 9.81 7.03 7.69
CA PRO A 67 9.27 7.99 6.72
C PRO A 67 8.38 7.32 5.66
N VAL A 68 8.54 6.01 5.42
CA VAL A 68 7.75 5.28 4.43
C VAL A 68 6.37 4.99 4.98
N CYS A 69 5.35 5.48 4.30
CA CYS A 69 3.94 5.38 4.68
C CYS A 69 3.04 5.31 3.43
N ASP A 70 1.73 5.18 3.60
CA ASP A 70 0.79 5.09 2.49
C ASP A 70 0.79 6.37 1.61
N ILE A 71 0.94 7.54 2.22
CA ILE A 71 1.08 8.81 1.48
C ILE A 71 2.36 8.80 0.64
N ASP A 72 3.48 8.42 1.23
CA ASP A 72 4.76 8.32 0.53
C ASP A 72 4.67 7.32 -0.63
N LEU A 73 4.11 6.14 -0.37
CA LEU A 73 3.89 5.12 -1.40
C LEU A 73 3.08 5.67 -2.58
N ILE A 74 1.94 6.32 -2.33
CA ILE A 74 1.09 6.85 -3.40
C ILE A 74 1.82 7.91 -4.21
N THR A 75 2.48 8.85 -3.52
CA THR A 75 3.11 10.01 -4.18
C THR A 75 4.35 9.64 -4.99
N HIS A 76 4.94 8.47 -4.75
CA HIS A 76 6.14 7.97 -5.44
C HIS A 76 5.89 6.75 -6.34
N THR A 77 4.64 6.42 -6.63
CA THR A 77 4.30 5.27 -7.48
C THR A 77 3.43 5.63 -8.67
N HIS A 78 3.45 4.74 -9.67
CA HIS A 78 2.58 4.72 -10.84
C HIS A 78 1.66 3.51 -10.81
N ASN A 79 0.65 3.49 -11.68
CA ASN A 79 -0.11 2.28 -12.01
C ASN A 79 -0.87 1.60 -10.85
N ILE A 80 -0.91 2.19 -9.67
CA ILE A 80 -1.77 1.78 -8.56
C ILE A 80 -3.05 2.60 -8.65
N ASP A 81 -4.21 1.93 -8.59
CA ASP A 81 -5.50 2.58 -8.72
C ASP A 81 -6.20 2.81 -7.37
N VAL A 82 -5.91 1.98 -6.36
CA VAL A 82 -6.50 2.06 -5.02
C VAL A 82 -5.50 1.57 -3.98
N VAL A 83 -5.49 2.20 -2.80
CA VAL A 83 -4.71 1.74 -1.64
C VAL A 83 -5.64 1.49 -0.45
N PHE A 84 -5.57 0.29 0.11
CA PHE A 84 -6.15 -0.04 1.42
C PHE A 84 -5.02 -0.17 2.42
N GLY A 85 -4.95 0.78 3.36
CA GLY A 85 -3.90 0.89 4.35
C GLY A 85 -4.21 0.19 5.66
N GLY A 86 -3.21 0.16 6.53
CA GLY A 86 -3.28 -0.42 7.87
C GLY A 86 -2.19 0.13 8.78
N HIS A 87 -1.90 -0.56 9.87
CA HIS A 87 -0.85 -0.29 10.85
C HIS A 87 -1.10 0.90 11.80
N SER A 88 -1.38 2.09 11.30
CA SER A 88 -1.62 3.28 12.13
C SER A 88 -2.95 3.24 12.90
N HIS A 89 -3.79 2.24 12.63
CA HIS A 89 -5.13 2.09 13.21
C HIS A 89 -6.05 3.29 12.94
N SER A 90 -5.76 4.05 11.91
CA SER A 90 -6.55 5.22 11.53
C SER A 90 -7.92 4.81 11.01
N PHE A 91 -8.93 5.58 11.34
CA PHE A 91 -10.29 5.39 10.85
C PHE A 91 -10.67 6.57 9.98
N PHE A 92 -10.95 6.31 8.71
CA PHE A 92 -11.36 7.34 7.77
C PHE A 92 -12.87 7.22 7.51
N GLU A 93 -13.65 8.18 7.99
CA GLU A 93 -15.07 8.28 7.67
C GLU A 93 -15.33 8.55 6.18
N LYS A 94 -14.35 9.16 5.51
CA LYS A 94 -14.39 9.45 4.07
C LYS A 94 -13.08 9.02 3.45
N THR A 95 -13.15 8.53 2.21
CA THR A 95 -11.96 8.20 1.42
C THR A 95 -11.07 9.42 1.25
N LEU A 96 -9.78 9.27 1.55
CA LEU A 96 -8.76 10.27 1.27
C LEU A 96 -8.20 10.07 -0.14
N TYR A 97 -7.70 11.14 -0.75
CA TYR A 97 -7.13 11.10 -2.10
C TYR A 97 -5.78 11.78 -2.10
N TYR A 98 -4.80 11.13 -2.70
CA TYR A 98 -3.46 11.66 -2.89
C TYR A 98 -3.04 11.50 -4.35
N LYS A 99 -2.29 12.47 -4.88
CA LYS A 99 -1.80 12.41 -6.26
C LYS A 99 -0.60 11.48 -6.37
N ASN A 100 -0.67 10.56 -7.34
CA ASN A 100 0.47 9.75 -7.71
C ASN A 100 1.43 10.51 -8.65
N LEU A 101 2.50 9.87 -9.12
CA LEU A 101 3.47 10.46 -10.05
C LEU A 101 2.85 10.84 -11.42
N ASP A 102 1.74 10.23 -11.81
CA ASP A 102 1.00 10.56 -13.04
C ASP A 102 0.00 11.71 -12.84
N GLY A 103 -0.08 12.27 -11.61
CA GLY A 103 -1.03 13.33 -11.25
C GLY A 103 -2.47 12.84 -11.06
N LYS A 104 -2.69 11.51 -11.01
CA LYS A 104 -4.00 10.90 -10.73
C LYS A 104 -4.29 10.91 -9.24
N ASP A 105 -5.54 11.17 -8.89
CA ASP A 105 -6.02 11.08 -7.51
C ASP A 105 -6.27 9.61 -7.16
N ILE A 106 -5.46 9.07 -6.26
CA ILE A 106 -5.52 7.69 -5.80
C ILE A 106 -6.26 7.63 -4.46
N PRO A 107 -7.37 6.88 -4.38
CA PRO A 107 -8.11 6.69 -3.14
C PRO A 107 -7.31 5.85 -2.15
N LEU A 108 -7.25 6.34 -0.92
CA LEU A 108 -6.71 5.67 0.25
C LEU A 108 -7.82 5.48 1.29
N GLN A 109 -7.95 4.27 1.81
CA GLN A 109 -8.89 3.95 2.89
C GLN A 109 -8.24 3.10 3.97
N GLN A 110 -8.62 3.38 5.24
CA GLN A 110 -8.22 2.61 6.40
C GLN A 110 -9.37 2.56 7.42
N MET A 111 -9.64 1.38 7.99
CA MET A 111 -10.85 1.10 8.79
C MET A 111 -10.55 0.82 10.27
N GLY A 112 -9.59 1.53 10.86
CA GLY A 112 -9.27 1.39 12.27
C GLY A 112 -8.56 0.07 12.59
N LYS A 113 -8.97 -0.59 13.66
CA LYS A 113 -8.37 -1.82 14.17
C LYS A 113 -9.40 -2.79 14.73
N ASN A 114 -8.97 -4.01 15.01
CA ASN A 114 -9.73 -5.06 15.72
C ASN A 114 -11.03 -5.50 15.01
N GLY A 115 -11.20 -5.20 13.72
CA GLY A 115 -12.40 -5.59 12.98
C GLY A 115 -13.69 -4.91 13.45
N ILE A 116 -13.60 -3.72 14.08
CA ILE A 116 -14.76 -2.98 14.58
C ILE A 116 -15.58 -2.39 13.43
N PHE A 117 -14.91 -1.96 12.37
CA PHE A 117 -15.54 -1.35 11.21
C PHE A 117 -15.25 -2.17 9.93
N VAL A 118 -16.23 -2.18 9.04
CA VAL A 118 -16.10 -2.71 7.68
C VAL A 118 -16.31 -1.56 6.71
N GLY A 119 -15.34 -1.35 5.83
CA GLY A 119 -15.44 -0.38 4.74
C GLY A 119 -15.86 -1.06 3.44
N THR A 120 -16.66 -0.39 2.64
CA THR A 120 -17.00 -0.77 1.28
C THR A 120 -16.63 0.35 0.33
N MET A 121 -16.08 0.01 -0.84
CA MET A 121 -15.73 0.98 -1.88
C MET A 121 -16.26 0.49 -3.23
N ASP A 122 -17.10 1.29 -3.85
CA ASP A 122 -17.61 1.03 -5.19
C ASP A 122 -16.71 1.70 -6.24
N LEU A 123 -16.08 0.92 -7.10
CA LEU A 123 -15.25 1.41 -8.19
C LEU A 123 -16.03 1.33 -9.50
N LYS A 124 -16.19 2.46 -10.18
CA LYS A 124 -16.83 2.53 -11.51
C LYS A 124 -15.76 2.67 -12.58
N PHE A 125 -15.75 1.74 -13.51
CA PHE A 125 -14.86 1.76 -14.67
C PHE A 125 -15.67 2.14 -15.90
N VAL A 126 -15.15 3.09 -16.66
CA VAL A 126 -15.69 3.47 -17.98
C VAL A 126 -14.71 2.94 -19.00
N LYS A 127 -15.19 2.14 -19.93
CA LYS A 127 -14.40 1.70 -21.08
C LYS A 127 -14.40 2.85 -22.09
N GLU A 128 -13.21 3.40 -22.36
CA GLU A 128 -12.96 4.32 -23.45
C GLU A 128 -13.02 3.62 -24.80
#